data_a2f7eabc3cf2ce97f9a910a9d192b3c5
#
_entry.id   a2f7eabc3cf2ce97f9a910a9d192b3c5
#
_cell.length_a   1.000
_cell.length_b   1.000
_cell.length_c   1.000
_cell.angle_alpha   90.00
_cell.angle_beta   90.00
_cell.angle_gamma   90.00
#
_symmetry.space_group_name_H-M   'P 1'
#
loop_
_entity.id
_entity.type
_entity.pdbx_description
1 polymer ?
#
loop_
_entity_poly.entity_id
_entity_poly.type
_entity_poly.pdbx_seq_one_letter_code
_entity_poly.pdbx_strand_id
1 'polypeptide(L)'
;MFKHAVVALALVASGLPTLARADILGAGSTAAAPVYRVWSAGYTATSGAALKYDAVGSGEGLKRIRAGSVDFGASDVPLSSADAAKAGLVCVPSVVTGAVPFINVPGVPRGQLKLTGDVLARIFLAKIDSWDAPELRALNPGVALPK
;
A
#
# COMPACT_ATOMS: atom_id res chain seq x y z
N MET A 1 49.78 52.58 38.31
CA MET A 1 49.91 51.56 37.26
C MET A 1 48.80 50.52 37.43
N PHE A 2 47.66 50.67 36.81
CA PHE A 2 46.56 49.73 36.86
C PHE A 2 46.61 48.84 35.62
N LYS A 3 46.85 47.55 35.80
CA LYS A 3 46.78 46.53 34.72
C LYS A 3 45.34 46.08 34.53
N HIS A 4 44.76 46.36 33.38
CA HIS A 4 43.45 45.92 33.02
C HIS A 4 43.55 44.47 32.51
N ALA A 5 42.96 43.53 33.25
CA ALA A 5 42.81 42.16 32.81
C ALA A 5 41.55 42.10 31.95
N VAL A 6 41.68 41.84 30.63
CA VAL A 6 40.57 41.54 29.72
C VAL A 6 40.27 40.05 29.86
N VAL A 7 39.11 39.72 30.44
CA VAL A 7 38.56 38.36 30.47
C VAL A 7 37.84 38.14 29.18
N ALA A 8 38.42 37.37 28.28
CA ALA A 8 37.72 36.91 27.05
C ALA A 8 36.72 35.78 27.42
N LEU A 9 35.42 36.11 27.39
CA LEU A 9 34.35 35.16 27.56
C LEU A 9 34.16 34.37 26.24
N ALA A 10 34.76 33.18 26.14
CA ALA A 10 34.52 32.30 25.01
C ALA A 10 33.08 31.73 25.09
N LEU A 11 32.19 32.19 24.24
CA LEU A 11 30.86 31.57 24.00
C LEU A 11 31.11 30.19 23.36
N VAL A 12 31.06 29.13 24.16
CA VAL A 12 30.91 27.78 23.66
C VAL A 12 29.48 27.64 23.15
N ALA A 13 29.29 27.81 21.88
CA ALA A 13 28.04 27.46 21.19
C ALA A 13 27.90 25.95 21.26
N SER A 14 27.26 25.46 22.31
CA SER A 14 26.85 24.08 22.46
C SER A 14 25.85 23.78 21.35
N GLY A 15 26.34 23.27 20.23
CA GLY A 15 25.49 22.68 19.21
C GLY A 15 24.68 21.57 19.87
N LEU A 16 23.41 21.83 20.16
CA LEU A 16 22.47 20.76 20.55
C LEU A 16 22.53 19.68 19.48
N PRO A 17 22.80 18.41 19.85
CA PRO A 17 22.74 17.35 18.87
C PRO A 17 21.31 17.32 18.33
N THR A 18 21.14 17.66 17.08
CA THR A 18 19.91 17.35 16.38
C THR A 18 19.79 15.83 16.42
N LEU A 19 18.87 15.32 17.23
CA LEU A 19 18.55 13.89 17.25
C LEU A 19 18.12 13.53 15.82
N ALA A 20 19.04 12.97 15.05
CA ALA A 20 18.73 12.44 13.74
C ALA A 20 17.67 11.35 13.96
N ARG A 21 16.44 11.63 13.53
CA ARG A 21 15.39 10.61 13.56
C ARG A 21 15.75 9.55 12.54
N ALA A 22 15.75 8.29 12.98
CA ALA A 22 15.98 7.16 12.09
C ALA A 22 14.88 7.13 11.01
N ASP A 23 15.27 6.85 9.78
CA ASP A 23 14.33 6.61 8.70
C ASP A 23 13.48 5.38 9.02
N ILE A 24 12.22 5.38 8.58
CA ILE A 24 11.32 4.24 8.67
C ILE A 24 11.39 3.47 7.36
N LEU A 25 11.68 2.19 7.44
CA LEU A 25 11.80 1.30 6.29
C LEU A 25 10.58 0.37 6.21
N GLY A 26 9.93 0.35 5.06
CA GLY A 26 8.81 -0.54 4.80
C GLY A 26 8.98 -1.30 3.50
N ALA A 27 8.36 -2.47 3.39
CA ALA A 27 8.34 -3.23 2.14
C ALA A 27 7.05 -4.04 1.99
N GLY A 28 6.65 -4.34 0.75
CA GLY A 28 5.53 -5.25 0.53
C GLY A 28 4.63 -4.92 -0.65
N SER A 29 3.31 -4.95 -0.40
CA SER A 29 2.27 -4.80 -1.41
C SER A 29 2.50 -3.65 -2.37
N THR A 30 2.46 -3.96 -3.65
CA THR A 30 2.54 -2.95 -4.72
C THR A 30 1.25 -2.13 -4.82
N ALA A 31 0.12 -2.69 -4.41
CA ALA A 31 -1.16 -2.00 -4.41
C ALA A 31 -1.22 -0.87 -3.36
N ALA A 32 -0.52 -1.03 -2.22
CA ALA A 32 -0.43 0.00 -1.19
C ALA A 32 0.60 1.11 -1.49
N ALA A 33 1.55 0.86 -2.38
CA ALA A 33 2.67 1.75 -2.66
C ALA A 33 2.28 3.21 -3.03
N PRO A 34 1.25 3.47 -3.86
CA PRO A 34 0.85 4.84 -4.18
C PRO A 34 0.45 5.65 -2.93
N VAL A 35 -0.26 5.02 -1.99
CA VAL A 35 -0.69 5.66 -0.74
C VAL A 35 0.50 5.92 0.17
N TYR A 36 1.36 4.94 0.38
CA TYR A 36 2.56 5.10 1.20
C TYR A 36 3.50 6.17 0.65
N ARG A 37 3.58 6.34 -0.68
CA ARG A 37 4.36 7.43 -1.28
C ARG A 37 3.84 8.81 -0.88
N VAL A 38 2.53 9.00 -0.88
CA VAL A 38 1.91 10.27 -0.45
C VAL A 38 2.13 10.49 1.04
N TRP A 39 1.92 9.45 1.85
CA TRP A 39 2.14 9.54 3.30
C TRP A 39 3.59 9.79 3.66
N SER A 40 4.54 9.18 2.95
CA SER A 40 5.97 9.43 3.12
C SER A 40 6.33 10.90 2.97
N ALA A 41 5.84 11.56 1.91
CA ALA A 41 6.10 12.97 1.69
C ALA A 41 5.56 13.85 2.84
N GLY A 42 4.31 13.60 3.27
CA GLY A 42 3.70 14.31 4.41
C GLY A 42 4.41 14.05 5.73
N TYR A 43 4.77 12.79 5.99
CA TYR A 43 5.48 12.41 7.22
C TYR A 43 6.86 13.05 7.29
N THR A 44 7.62 13.02 6.21
CA THR A 44 8.95 13.65 6.15
C THR A 44 8.87 15.16 6.38
N ALA A 45 7.86 15.83 5.80
CA ALA A 45 7.68 17.28 5.97
C ALA A 45 7.38 17.68 7.44
N THR A 46 6.71 16.80 8.20
CA THR A 46 6.30 17.10 9.59
C THR A 46 7.27 16.56 10.63
N SER A 47 7.90 15.42 10.38
CA SER A 47 8.76 14.74 11.37
C SER A 47 10.26 14.95 11.13
N GLY A 48 10.66 15.33 9.92
CA GLY A 48 12.06 15.34 9.49
C GLY A 48 12.68 13.96 9.23
N ALA A 49 11.98 12.86 9.53
CA ALA A 49 12.43 11.50 9.24
C ALA A 49 11.85 11.03 7.90
N ALA A 50 12.62 10.30 7.10
CA ALA A 50 12.12 9.73 5.87
C ALA A 50 11.36 8.43 6.13
N LEU A 51 10.24 8.21 5.41
CA LEU A 51 9.61 6.91 5.30
C LEU A 51 9.92 6.37 3.90
N LYS A 52 10.67 5.28 3.83
CA LYS A 52 11.06 4.61 2.59
C LYS A 52 10.28 3.32 2.44
N TYR A 53 9.63 3.13 1.30
CA TYR A 53 8.81 1.96 1.04
C TYR A 53 9.19 1.27 -0.27
N ASP A 54 9.56 -0.02 -0.17
CA ASP A 54 9.90 -0.87 -1.30
C ASP A 54 8.67 -1.67 -1.74
N ALA A 55 8.16 -1.40 -2.93
CA ALA A 55 7.03 -2.09 -3.53
C ALA A 55 7.47 -3.42 -4.18
N VAL A 56 7.77 -4.43 -3.38
CA VAL A 56 8.35 -5.71 -3.79
C VAL A 56 7.34 -6.88 -3.81
N GLY A 57 6.08 -6.58 -3.53
CA GLY A 57 5.00 -7.56 -3.40
C GLY A 57 4.86 -8.10 -1.97
N SER A 58 3.62 -8.56 -1.64
CA SER A 58 3.22 -8.96 -0.29
C SER A 58 4.11 -10.07 0.29
N GLY A 59 4.48 -11.07 -0.52
CA GLY A 59 5.30 -12.21 -0.08
C GLY A 59 6.70 -11.81 0.37
N GLU A 60 7.38 -10.98 -0.43
CA GLU A 60 8.71 -10.49 -0.09
C GLU A 60 8.66 -9.49 1.07
N GLY A 61 7.62 -8.66 1.15
CA GLY A 61 7.41 -7.78 2.30
C GLY A 61 7.28 -8.55 3.61
N LEU A 62 6.49 -9.62 3.61
CA LEU A 62 6.33 -10.50 4.77
C LEU A 62 7.64 -11.19 5.17
N LYS A 63 8.43 -11.64 4.20
CA LYS A 63 9.75 -12.22 4.46
C LYS A 63 10.68 -11.20 5.11
N ARG A 64 10.74 -9.97 4.61
CA ARG A 64 11.61 -8.92 5.13
C ARG A 64 11.24 -8.49 6.55
N ILE A 65 9.95 -8.34 6.86
CA ILE A 65 9.54 -7.98 8.23
C ILE A 65 9.84 -9.12 9.22
N ARG A 66 9.65 -10.38 8.83
CA ARG A 66 10.02 -11.53 9.66
C ARG A 66 11.53 -11.63 9.91
N ALA A 67 12.33 -11.19 8.95
CA ALA A 67 13.79 -11.12 9.08
C ALA A 67 14.28 -9.90 9.86
N GLY A 68 13.40 -8.98 10.27
CA GLY A 68 13.76 -7.74 10.93
C GLY A 68 14.55 -6.76 10.06
N SER A 69 14.48 -6.90 8.73
CA SER A 69 15.22 -6.04 7.79
C SER A 69 14.43 -4.78 7.37
N VAL A 70 13.19 -4.65 7.80
CA VAL A 70 12.34 -3.47 7.67
C VAL A 70 11.52 -3.28 8.94
N ASP A 71 11.05 -2.06 9.19
CA ASP A 71 10.26 -1.71 10.38
C ASP A 71 8.79 -2.11 10.23
N PHE A 72 8.28 -2.15 8.99
CA PHE A 72 6.94 -2.65 8.70
C PHE A 72 6.86 -3.37 7.36
N GLY A 73 5.93 -4.33 7.28
CA GLY A 73 5.58 -5.04 6.05
C GLY A 73 4.13 -4.75 5.66
N ALA A 74 3.84 -4.58 4.37
CA ALA A 74 2.47 -4.47 3.88
C ALA A 74 2.10 -5.69 3.03
N SER A 75 0.90 -6.23 3.27
CA SER A 75 0.40 -7.42 2.57
C SER A 75 -1.07 -7.26 2.22
N ASP A 76 -1.45 -7.71 1.02
CA ASP A 76 -2.85 -7.82 0.58
C ASP A 76 -3.50 -9.09 1.14
N VAL A 77 -2.69 -10.01 1.67
CA VAL A 77 -3.16 -11.23 2.34
C VAL A 77 -2.85 -11.11 3.83
N PRO A 78 -3.87 -11.01 4.69
CA PRO A 78 -3.65 -10.89 6.13
C PRO A 78 -3.04 -12.20 6.68
N LEU A 79 -2.16 -12.07 7.67
CA LEU A 79 -1.74 -13.21 8.47
C LEU A 79 -2.88 -13.66 9.38
N SER A 80 -2.96 -14.96 9.64
CA SER A 80 -3.78 -15.43 10.75
C SER A 80 -3.26 -14.89 12.08
N SER A 81 -4.13 -14.72 13.07
CA SER A 81 -3.71 -14.26 14.41
C SER A 81 -2.63 -15.15 15.01
N ALA A 82 -2.72 -16.47 14.77
CA ALA A 82 -1.73 -17.43 15.24
C ALA A 82 -0.36 -17.26 14.57
N ASP A 83 -0.33 -17.01 13.25
CA ASP A 83 0.93 -16.81 12.53
C ASP A 83 1.56 -15.45 12.84
N ALA A 84 0.75 -14.43 13.03
CA ALA A 84 1.22 -13.12 13.49
C ALA A 84 1.87 -13.23 14.87
N ALA A 85 1.20 -13.87 15.83
CA ALA A 85 1.72 -14.09 17.18
C ALA A 85 3.02 -14.90 17.19
N LYS A 86 3.10 -16.00 16.41
CA LYS A 86 4.34 -16.80 16.27
C LYS A 86 5.50 -15.98 15.71
N ALA A 87 5.22 -15.02 14.84
CA ALA A 87 6.23 -14.16 14.24
C ALA A 87 6.53 -12.90 15.08
N GLY A 88 5.87 -12.70 16.23
CA GLY A 88 6.00 -11.49 17.05
C GLY A 88 5.47 -10.23 16.33
N LEU A 89 4.53 -10.38 15.41
CA LEU A 89 3.99 -9.30 14.59
C LEU A 89 2.59 -8.92 15.04
N VAL A 90 2.27 -7.64 14.85
CA VAL A 90 0.90 -7.11 14.97
C VAL A 90 0.42 -6.70 13.59
N CYS A 91 -0.77 -7.17 13.19
CA CYS A 91 -1.40 -6.80 11.94
C CYS A 91 -2.45 -5.71 12.16
N VAL A 92 -2.33 -4.62 11.41
CA VAL A 92 -3.30 -3.52 11.42
C VAL A 92 -3.76 -3.21 9.99
N PRO A 93 -5.06 -2.95 9.76
CA PRO A 93 -5.52 -2.49 8.45
C PRO A 93 -5.01 -1.07 8.22
N SER A 94 -4.33 -0.84 7.09
CA SER A 94 -3.76 0.46 6.75
C SER A 94 -4.37 1.09 5.51
N VAL A 95 -4.63 0.30 4.47
CA VAL A 95 -5.12 0.75 3.16
C VAL A 95 -6.21 -0.18 2.68
N VAL A 96 -7.24 0.38 2.07
CA VAL A 96 -8.27 -0.38 1.34
C VAL A 96 -8.07 -0.13 -0.14
N THR A 97 -7.96 -1.20 -0.92
CA THR A 97 -7.87 -1.15 -2.38
C THR A 97 -9.02 -1.92 -3.01
N GLY A 98 -9.41 -1.53 -4.22
CA GLY A 98 -10.41 -2.23 -5.00
C GLY A 98 -9.78 -2.89 -6.23
N ALA A 99 -10.11 -4.16 -6.48
CA ALA A 99 -9.87 -4.81 -7.77
C ALA A 99 -11.13 -4.65 -8.61
N VAL A 100 -11.05 -3.89 -9.69
CA VAL A 100 -12.20 -3.58 -10.55
C VAL A 100 -11.99 -4.18 -11.93
N PRO A 101 -12.90 -5.04 -12.42
CA PRO A 101 -12.82 -5.53 -13.78
C PRO A 101 -13.17 -4.39 -14.77
N PHE A 102 -12.31 -4.17 -15.74
CA PHE A 102 -12.59 -3.29 -16.87
C PHE A 102 -13.07 -4.11 -18.04
N ILE A 103 -14.14 -3.67 -18.64
CA ILE A 103 -14.73 -4.31 -19.83
C ILE A 103 -14.82 -3.32 -20.98
N ASN A 104 -14.66 -3.83 -22.20
CA ASN A 104 -14.91 -3.09 -23.42
C ASN A 104 -15.82 -3.93 -24.32
N VAL A 105 -17.13 -3.77 -24.16
CA VAL A 105 -18.16 -4.51 -24.91
C VAL A 105 -18.85 -3.53 -25.84
N PRO A 106 -18.74 -3.71 -27.18
CA PRO A 106 -19.40 -2.83 -28.13
C PRO A 106 -20.92 -2.76 -27.91
N GLY A 107 -21.46 -1.55 -27.94
CA GLY A 107 -22.92 -1.35 -27.78
C GLY A 107 -23.43 -1.40 -26.35
N VAL A 108 -22.57 -1.70 -25.35
CA VAL A 108 -22.97 -1.70 -23.94
C VAL A 108 -22.48 -0.42 -23.26
N PRO A 109 -23.38 0.47 -22.81
CA PRO A 109 -23.00 1.69 -22.09
C PRO A 109 -22.30 1.40 -20.78
N ARG A 110 -21.48 2.36 -20.32
CA ARG A 110 -20.75 2.24 -19.06
C ARG A 110 -21.70 2.01 -17.88
N GLY A 111 -21.33 1.09 -17.00
CA GLY A 111 -22.07 0.79 -15.76
C GLY A 111 -23.36 0.00 -15.96
N GLN A 112 -23.70 -0.39 -17.17
CA GLN A 112 -24.93 -1.16 -17.42
C GLN A 112 -24.74 -2.67 -17.31
N LEU A 113 -23.54 -3.19 -17.53
CA LEU A 113 -23.30 -4.62 -17.43
C LEU A 113 -23.27 -5.06 -15.96
N LYS A 114 -24.16 -5.98 -15.62
CA LYS A 114 -24.21 -6.63 -14.30
C LYS A 114 -23.52 -7.98 -14.38
N LEU A 115 -22.63 -8.24 -13.43
CA LEU A 115 -21.93 -9.51 -13.28
C LEU A 115 -22.07 -10.00 -11.83
N THR A 116 -22.19 -11.30 -11.65
CA THR A 116 -22.00 -11.93 -10.36
C THR A 116 -20.57 -12.45 -10.24
N GLY A 117 -20.10 -12.73 -9.02
CA GLY A 117 -18.78 -13.32 -8.80
C GLY A 117 -18.61 -14.67 -9.51
N ASP A 118 -19.66 -15.51 -9.53
CA ASP A 118 -19.66 -16.78 -10.26
C ASP A 118 -19.50 -16.60 -11.76
N VAL A 119 -20.30 -15.71 -12.37
CA VAL A 119 -20.21 -15.43 -13.80
C VAL A 119 -18.86 -14.85 -14.16
N LEU A 120 -18.32 -13.94 -13.35
CA LEU A 120 -16.99 -13.38 -13.55
C LEU A 120 -15.91 -14.46 -13.48
N ALA A 121 -15.96 -15.33 -12.50
CA ALA A 121 -15.03 -16.45 -12.38
C ALA A 121 -15.11 -17.39 -13.59
N ARG A 122 -16.31 -17.68 -14.08
CA ARG A 122 -16.49 -18.54 -15.27
C ARG A 122 -15.98 -17.90 -16.55
N ILE A 123 -16.05 -16.58 -16.69
CA ILE A 123 -15.43 -15.85 -17.80
C ILE A 123 -13.90 -16.00 -17.74
N PHE A 124 -13.28 -15.76 -16.58
CA PHE A 124 -11.84 -15.91 -16.43
C PHE A 124 -11.35 -17.35 -16.57
N LEU A 125 -12.19 -18.34 -16.29
CA LEU A 125 -11.92 -19.76 -16.51
C LEU A 125 -12.23 -20.22 -17.95
N ALA A 126 -12.56 -19.30 -18.86
CA ALA A 126 -12.97 -19.57 -20.23
C ALA A 126 -14.14 -20.57 -20.36
N LYS A 127 -15.03 -20.61 -19.36
CA LYS A 127 -16.27 -21.40 -19.37
C LYS A 127 -17.45 -20.61 -19.94
N ILE A 128 -17.32 -19.29 -20.03
CA ILE A 128 -18.18 -18.37 -20.73
C ILE A 128 -17.27 -17.62 -21.71
N ASP A 129 -17.47 -17.82 -22.98
CA ASP A 129 -16.62 -17.30 -24.07
C ASP A 129 -17.34 -16.29 -24.97
N SER A 130 -18.61 -16.01 -24.66
CA SER A 130 -19.43 -15.06 -25.42
C SER A 130 -20.22 -14.15 -24.50
N TRP A 131 -20.33 -12.88 -24.85
CA TRP A 131 -21.12 -11.92 -24.09
C TRP A 131 -22.62 -12.18 -24.16
N ASP A 132 -23.12 -12.85 -25.22
CA ASP A 132 -24.51 -13.23 -25.33
C ASP A 132 -24.86 -14.58 -24.67
N ALA A 133 -23.97 -15.11 -23.85
CA ALA A 133 -24.22 -16.32 -23.07
C ALA A 133 -25.53 -16.22 -22.26
N PRO A 134 -26.29 -17.31 -22.12
CA PRO A 134 -27.61 -17.30 -21.44
C PRO A 134 -27.54 -16.69 -20.03
N GLU A 135 -26.47 -16.97 -19.27
CA GLU A 135 -26.26 -16.48 -17.92
C GLU A 135 -26.08 -14.97 -17.89
N LEU A 136 -25.33 -14.42 -18.86
CA LEU A 136 -25.12 -12.97 -18.97
C LEU A 136 -26.41 -12.27 -19.40
N ARG A 137 -27.17 -12.85 -20.34
CA ARG A 137 -28.47 -12.30 -20.75
C ARG A 137 -29.47 -12.31 -19.57
N ALA A 138 -29.48 -13.36 -18.78
CA ALA A 138 -30.37 -13.44 -17.63
C ALA A 138 -30.08 -12.36 -16.57
N LEU A 139 -28.79 -12.00 -16.36
CA LEU A 139 -28.40 -10.93 -15.45
C LEU A 139 -28.64 -9.53 -16.01
N ASN A 140 -28.74 -9.40 -17.33
CA ASN A 140 -28.79 -8.11 -18.05
C ASN A 140 -29.99 -8.01 -18.97
N PRO A 141 -31.23 -8.13 -18.44
CA PRO A 141 -32.43 -8.03 -19.29
C PRO A 141 -32.50 -6.64 -19.94
N GLY A 142 -32.74 -6.59 -21.23
CA GLY A 142 -32.85 -5.36 -22.02
C GLY A 142 -31.51 -4.77 -22.48
N VAL A 143 -30.37 -5.37 -22.14
CA VAL A 143 -29.06 -4.99 -22.67
C VAL A 143 -28.75 -5.86 -23.89
N ALA A 144 -28.48 -5.21 -25.03
CA ALA A 144 -28.05 -5.92 -26.25
C ALA A 144 -26.59 -6.37 -26.11
N LEU A 145 -26.38 -7.62 -25.72
CA LEU A 145 -25.06 -8.21 -25.60
C LEU A 145 -24.63 -8.83 -26.93
N PRO A 146 -23.44 -8.46 -27.46
CA PRO A 146 -22.89 -9.02 -28.68
C PRO A 146 -22.40 -10.46 -28.49
N LYS A 147 -22.23 -11.17 -29.60
CA LYS A 147 -21.54 -12.48 -29.61
C LYS A 147 -20.06 -12.33 -29.40
#